data_ec2e696a9ebfb2e13a2e61bb99f534e4
#
_entry.id   ec2e696a9ebfb2e13a2e61bb99f534e4
#
_cell.length_a   1.000
_cell.length_b   1.000
_cell.length_c   1.000
_cell.angle_alpha   90.00
_cell.angle_beta   90.00
_cell.angle_gamma   90.00
#
_symmetry.space_group_name_H-M   'P 1'
#
loop_
_entity.id
_entity.type
_entity.pdbx_description
1 polymer ?
#
loop_
_entity_poly.entity_id
_entity_poly.type
_entity_poly.pdbx_seq_one_letter_code
_entity_poly.pdbx_strand_id
1 'polypeptide(L)'
;MMIGLVIGSFISGGTTTPNFTRFARTARFARTARFAVISTVTAFMIGNSIMILFGAVGANYAGKDDVFYIMMSQGLVLLAFVVLGANIWTTNDNALYSVGLSLANIFSIRKKLMVLAGGFAGTVCALWLYHNFISWLQFLGATLPAIGIILILDYFCSPDKYTHSETGSNLCWAAIAGTVCGMLAGNFLEFGCGGINSMIAAAAVWAVCPALRKVLKPETFVSN
;
A
#
# COMPACT_ATOMS: atom_id res chain seq x y z
N MET A 1 -2.65 7.62 -17.45
CA MET A 1 -2.77 8.52 -16.29
C MET A 1 -3.86 8.11 -15.31
N MET A 2 -5.14 8.02 -15.71
CA MET A 2 -6.27 7.67 -14.81
C MET A 2 -6.10 6.35 -14.04
N ILE A 3 -5.67 5.28 -14.71
CA ILE A 3 -5.44 3.97 -14.10
C ILE A 3 -4.39 4.06 -12.98
N GLY A 4 -3.31 4.82 -13.19
CA GLY A 4 -2.27 5.02 -12.18
C GLY A 4 -2.79 5.75 -10.94
N LEU A 5 -3.66 6.73 -11.09
CA LEU A 5 -4.30 7.44 -9.97
C LEU A 5 -5.20 6.51 -9.14
N VAL A 6 -6.01 5.68 -9.83
CA VAL A 6 -6.86 4.69 -9.15
C VAL A 6 -6.01 3.67 -8.38
N ILE A 7 -4.97 3.13 -9.02
CA ILE A 7 -4.04 2.22 -8.35
C ILE A 7 -3.40 2.92 -7.14
N GLY A 8 -2.87 4.14 -7.30
CA GLY A 8 -2.22 4.90 -6.23
C GLY A 8 -3.14 5.17 -5.04
N SER A 9 -4.43 5.43 -5.29
CA SER A 9 -5.41 5.70 -4.23
C SER A 9 -5.69 4.48 -3.35
N PHE A 10 -5.71 3.28 -3.93
CA PHE A 10 -6.21 2.09 -3.22
C PHE A 10 -5.15 1.05 -2.87
N ILE A 11 -4.00 1.07 -3.53
CA ILE A 11 -2.96 0.04 -3.32
C ILE A 11 -2.39 0.06 -1.90
N SER A 12 -2.31 1.24 -1.29
CA SER A 12 -1.87 1.38 0.11
C SER A 12 -2.79 0.64 1.08
N GLY A 13 -4.10 0.69 0.85
CA GLY A 13 -5.08 -0.07 1.61
C GLY A 13 -4.89 -1.58 1.49
N GLY A 14 -4.60 -2.07 0.28
CA GLY A 14 -4.31 -3.48 0.04
C GLY A 14 -3.07 -3.97 0.79
N THR A 15 -1.99 -3.18 0.81
CA THR A 15 -0.74 -3.54 1.51
C THR A 15 -0.88 -3.49 3.04
N THR A 16 -1.79 -2.70 3.58
CA THR A 16 -2.04 -2.60 5.03
C THR A 16 -3.09 -3.58 5.55
N THR A 17 -3.86 -4.22 4.69
CA THR A 17 -4.91 -5.20 5.05
C THR A 17 -4.44 -6.26 6.05
N PRO A 18 -3.26 -6.90 5.94
CA PRO A 18 -2.79 -7.89 6.91
C PRO A 18 -2.66 -7.34 8.34
N ASN A 19 -2.38 -6.03 8.48
CA ASN A 19 -2.26 -5.39 9.79
C ASN A 19 -3.58 -5.38 10.57
N PHE A 20 -4.71 -5.40 9.88
CA PHE A 20 -6.04 -5.38 10.47
C PHE A 20 -6.65 -6.78 10.57
N THR A 21 -6.49 -7.60 9.55
CA THR A 21 -7.07 -8.95 9.50
C THR A 21 -6.53 -9.87 10.59
N ARG A 22 -5.30 -9.63 11.08
CA ARG A 22 -4.71 -10.37 12.20
C ARG A 22 -5.48 -10.21 13.52
N PHE A 23 -6.26 -9.15 13.69
CA PHE A 23 -7.06 -8.89 14.89
C PHE A 23 -8.49 -9.43 14.79
N ALA A 24 -8.88 -10.00 13.68
CA ALA A 24 -10.21 -10.60 13.50
C ALA A 24 -10.40 -11.79 14.46
N ARG A 25 -10.79 -11.48 15.70
CA ARG A 25 -10.91 -12.45 16.82
C ARG A 25 -12.15 -13.32 16.73
N THR A 26 -13.18 -12.87 16.07
CA THR A 26 -14.55 -13.35 16.34
C THR A 26 -15.05 -14.34 15.35
N ALA A 27 -14.35 -14.65 14.29
CA ALA A 27 -14.91 -15.57 13.35
C ALA A 27 -13.99 -16.77 13.17
N ARG A 28 -14.47 -17.93 13.51
CA ARG A 28 -14.03 -19.17 12.87
C ARG A 28 -13.86 -19.01 11.36
N PHE A 29 -14.52 -18.03 10.77
CA PHE A 29 -14.49 -17.63 9.36
C PHE A 29 -13.26 -16.75 8.99
N ALA A 30 -12.85 -15.78 9.82
CA ALA A 30 -11.74 -14.90 9.52
C ALA A 30 -10.34 -15.55 9.70
N ARG A 31 -10.29 -16.71 10.35
CA ARG A 31 -9.07 -17.52 10.46
C ARG A 31 -8.62 -18.14 9.15
N THR A 32 -9.51 -18.24 8.17
CA THR A 32 -9.16 -18.80 6.87
C THR A 32 -8.73 -17.65 5.97
N ALA A 33 -7.53 -17.71 5.41
CA ALA A 33 -7.00 -16.73 4.46
C ALA A 33 -7.99 -16.39 3.34
N ARG A 34 -8.83 -17.35 2.95
CA ARG A 34 -9.90 -17.19 1.95
C ARG A 34 -10.91 -16.10 2.34
N PHE A 35 -11.36 -16.05 3.60
CA PHE A 35 -12.32 -15.01 4.03
C PHE A 35 -11.71 -13.64 4.10
N ALA A 36 -10.44 -13.52 4.55
CA ALA A 36 -9.72 -12.26 4.52
C ALA A 36 -9.59 -11.75 3.08
N VAL A 37 -9.24 -12.61 2.14
CA VAL A 37 -9.16 -12.27 0.71
C VAL A 37 -10.53 -11.88 0.15
N ILE A 38 -11.57 -12.71 0.36
CA ILE A 38 -12.92 -12.43 -0.15
C ILE A 38 -13.45 -11.11 0.41
N SER A 39 -13.34 -10.88 1.72
CA SER A 39 -13.85 -9.65 2.34
C SER A 39 -13.09 -8.42 1.85
N THR A 40 -11.77 -8.51 1.69
CA THR A 40 -10.94 -7.42 1.17
C THR A 40 -11.28 -7.13 -0.29
N VAL A 41 -11.31 -8.16 -1.15
CA VAL A 41 -11.65 -7.99 -2.56
C VAL A 41 -13.06 -7.41 -2.72
N THR A 42 -14.05 -7.92 -1.97
CA THR A 42 -15.41 -7.41 -2.01
C THR A 42 -15.48 -5.95 -1.56
N ALA A 43 -14.84 -5.60 -0.45
CA ALA A 43 -14.81 -4.23 0.06
C ALA A 43 -14.17 -3.27 -0.94
N PHE A 44 -13.03 -3.65 -1.54
CA PHE A 44 -12.35 -2.80 -2.52
C PHE A 44 -13.10 -2.74 -3.86
N MET A 45 -13.59 -3.85 -4.39
CA MET A 45 -14.29 -3.86 -5.68
C MET A 45 -15.65 -3.17 -5.58
N ILE A 46 -16.47 -3.49 -4.60
CA ILE A 46 -17.81 -2.90 -4.48
C ILE A 46 -17.73 -1.51 -3.86
N GLY A 47 -17.07 -1.35 -2.72
CA GLY A 47 -17.00 -0.08 -2.01
C GLY A 47 -16.38 1.03 -2.85
N ASN A 48 -15.23 0.77 -3.46
CA ASN A 48 -14.56 1.77 -4.30
C ASN A 48 -15.30 2.04 -5.61
N SER A 49 -15.89 1.02 -6.23
CA SER A 49 -16.68 1.23 -7.45
C SER A 49 -17.88 2.12 -7.17
N ILE A 50 -18.60 1.90 -6.06
CA ILE A 50 -19.71 2.74 -5.63
C ILE A 50 -19.22 4.15 -5.34
N MET A 51 -18.12 4.31 -4.61
CA MET A 51 -17.55 5.61 -4.27
C MET A 51 -17.16 6.42 -5.52
N ILE A 52 -16.49 5.78 -6.48
CA ILE A 52 -16.10 6.41 -7.75
C ILE A 52 -17.34 6.81 -8.55
N LEU A 53 -18.34 5.93 -8.62
CA LEU A 53 -19.59 6.19 -9.34
C LEU A 53 -20.32 7.41 -8.75
N PHE A 54 -20.54 7.43 -7.44
CA PHE A 54 -21.22 8.55 -6.78
C PHE A 54 -20.40 9.83 -6.84
N GLY A 55 -19.07 9.73 -6.70
CA GLY A 55 -18.17 10.87 -6.88
C GLY A 55 -18.26 11.47 -8.29
N ALA A 56 -18.22 10.64 -9.32
CA ALA A 56 -18.31 11.09 -10.73
C ALA A 56 -19.68 11.71 -11.05
N VAL A 57 -20.78 11.08 -10.61
CA VAL A 57 -22.13 11.61 -10.80
C VAL A 57 -22.31 12.92 -10.04
N GLY A 58 -21.87 12.97 -8.79
CA GLY A 58 -21.94 14.17 -7.96
C GLY A 58 -21.14 15.34 -8.53
N ALA A 59 -19.91 15.07 -8.97
CA ALA A 59 -19.05 16.08 -9.60
C ALA A 59 -19.68 16.65 -10.89
N ASN A 60 -20.22 15.76 -11.72
CA ASN A 60 -20.88 16.19 -12.97
C ASN A 60 -22.15 17.00 -12.71
N TYR A 61 -22.92 16.66 -11.69
CA TYR A 61 -24.14 17.38 -11.32
C TYR A 61 -23.87 18.74 -10.66
N ALA A 62 -22.94 18.80 -9.73
CA ALA A 62 -22.69 20.00 -8.93
C ALA A 62 -21.57 20.90 -9.48
N GLY A 63 -20.81 20.44 -10.48
CA GLY A 63 -19.65 21.13 -11.02
C GLY A 63 -18.53 21.34 -9.96
N LYS A 64 -18.46 20.45 -8.97
CA LYS A 64 -17.50 20.49 -7.86
C LYS A 64 -16.75 19.16 -7.79
N ASP A 65 -15.45 19.25 -7.55
CA ASP A 65 -14.57 18.06 -7.50
C ASP A 65 -14.55 17.39 -6.12
N ASP A 66 -15.09 18.02 -5.08
CA ASP A 66 -15.05 17.55 -3.72
C ASP A 66 -16.47 17.26 -3.20
N VAL A 67 -16.67 16.04 -2.71
CA VAL A 67 -17.96 15.57 -2.16
C VAL A 67 -18.45 16.44 -1.01
N PHE A 68 -17.55 17.01 -0.21
CA PHE A 68 -17.91 17.92 0.87
C PHE A 68 -18.66 19.17 0.36
N TYR A 69 -18.12 19.81 -0.68
CA TYR A 69 -18.77 20.97 -1.31
C TYR A 69 -20.06 20.61 -2.03
N ILE A 70 -20.15 19.42 -2.60
CA ILE A 70 -21.38 18.91 -3.21
C ILE A 70 -22.48 18.78 -2.15
N MET A 71 -22.20 18.18 -1.00
CA MET A 71 -23.15 18.04 0.10
C MET A 71 -23.55 19.41 0.68
N MET A 72 -22.59 20.33 0.79
CA MET A 72 -22.87 21.70 1.24
C MET A 72 -23.82 22.40 0.27
N SER A 73 -23.63 22.28 -1.03
CA SER A 73 -24.51 22.89 -2.04
C SER A 73 -25.95 22.34 -2.01
N GLN A 74 -26.11 21.11 -1.50
CA GLN A 74 -27.42 20.49 -1.28
C GLN A 74 -28.06 20.84 0.07
N GLY A 75 -27.44 21.72 0.87
CA GLY A 75 -27.93 22.10 2.19
C GLY A 75 -27.63 21.10 3.31
N LEU A 76 -26.87 20.02 3.01
CA LEU A 76 -26.56 18.95 3.95
C LEU A 76 -25.29 19.26 4.77
N VAL A 77 -25.14 20.48 5.24
CA VAL A 77 -23.91 20.98 5.89
C VAL A 77 -23.51 20.16 7.11
N LEU A 78 -24.44 19.92 8.04
CA LEU A 78 -24.15 19.16 9.25
C LEU A 78 -23.74 17.72 8.91
N LEU A 79 -24.44 17.07 7.98
CA LEU A 79 -24.15 15.72 7.54
C LEU A 79 -22.78 15.66 6.85
N ALA A 80 -22.44 16.66 6.05
CA ALA A 80 -21.13 16.77 5.40
C ALA A 80 -19.99 16.79 6.43
N PHE A 81 -20.11 17.60 7.48
CA PHE A 81 -19.11 17.66 8.55
C PHE A 81 -19.00 16.33 9.32
N VAL A 82 -20.11 15.71 9.67
CA VAL A 82 -20.10 14.43 10.40
C VAL A 82 -19.48 13.31 9.56
N VAL A 83 -19.90 13.18 8.29
CA VAL A 83 -19.41 12.14 7.40
C VAL A 83 -17.93 12.34 7.09
N LEU A 84 -17.52 13.56 6.75
CA LEU A 84 -16.12 13.88 6.49
C LEU A 84 -15.25 13.68 7.73
N GLY A 85 -15.70 14.16 8.88
CA GLY A 85 -14.98 14.02 10.15
C GLY A 85 -14.80 12.55 10.56
N ALA A 86 -15.86 11.75 10.45
CA ALA A 86 -15.78 10.32 10.74
C ALA A 86 -14.85 9.58 9.76
N ASN A 87 -14.91 9.92 8.47
CA ASN A 87 -14.05 9.32 7.45
C ASN A 87 -12.57 9.68 7.68
N ILE A 88 -12.26 10.94 7.94
CA ILE A 88 -10.90 11.40 8.25
C ILE A 88 -10.38 10.71 9.50
N TRP A 89 -11.20 10.65 10.56
CA TRP A 89 -10.84 10.00 11.82
C TRP A 89 -10.43 8.54 11.59
N THR A 90 -11.32 7.75 11.00
CA THR A 90 -11.07 6.30 10.79
C THR A 90 -9.87 6.04 9.87
N THR A 91 -9.71 6.85 8.82
CA THR A 91 -8.60 6.70 7.88
C THR A 91 -7.26 7.05 8.52
N ASN A 92 -7.20 8.16 9.27
CA ASN A 92 -5.98 8.57 9.96
C ASN A 92 -5.56 7.60 11.06
N ASP A 93 -6.51 7.06 11.82
CA ASP A 93 -6.24 6.06 12.86
C ASP A 93 -5.57 4.82 12.26
N ASN A 94 -6.10 4.32 11.16
CA ASN A 94 -5.56 3.19 10.44
C ASN A 94 -4.16 3.49 9.86
N ALA A 95 -3.96 4.66 9.27
CA ALA A 95 -2.68 5.08 8.72
C ALA A 95 -1.61 5.21 9.81
N LEU A 96 -1.92 5.90 10.92
CA LEU A 96 -1.02 6.07 12.06
C LEU A 96 -0.65 4.73 12.72
N TYR A 97 -1.63 3.82 12.84
CA TYR A 97 -1.36 2.48 13.33
C TYR A 97 -0.34 1.74 12.46
N SER A 98 -0.54 1.77 11.14
CA SER A 98 0.33 1.07 10.17
C SER A 98 1.73 1.68 10.13
N VAL A 99 1.83 3.02 10.11
CA VAL A 99 3.11 3.75 10.16
C VAL A 99 3.86 3.43 11.46
N GLY A 100 3.16 3.53 12.60
CA GLY A 100 3.76 3.25 13.91
C GLY A 100 4.27 1.82 14.03
N LEU A 101 3.56 0.85 13.46
CA LEU A 101 3.99 -0.55 13.44
C LEU A 101 5.22 -0.75 12.54
N SER A 102 5.20 -0.20 11.33
CA SER A 102 6.28 -0.34 10.36
C SER A 102 7.57 0.31 10.86
N LEU A 103 7.50 1.54 11.36
CA LEU A 103 8.65 2.25 11.90
C LEU A 103 9.20 1.58 13.17
N ALA A 104 8.32 1.08 14.05
CA ALA A 104 8.75 0.38 15.25
C ALA A 104 9.51 -0.92 14.92
N ASN A 105 9.11 -1.62 13.87
CA ASN A 105 9.81 -2.81 13.39
C ASN A 105 11.16 -2.49 12.75
N ILE A 106 11.25 -1.40 11.98
CA ILE A 106 12.51 -0.99 11.32
C ILE A 106 13.54 -0.51 12.33
N PHE A 107 13.13 0.37 13.26
CA PHE A 107 14.03 1.03 14.20
C PHE A 107 14.14 0.32 15.54
N SER A 108 13.34 -0.74 15.79
CA SER A 108 13.28 -1.44 17.09
C SER A 108 12.95 -0.52 18.27
N ILE A 109 12.20 0.57 18.02
CA ILE A 109 11.81 1.57 19.01
C ILE A 109 10.35 1.35 19.42
N ARG A 110 9.98 1.88 20.60
CA ARG A 110 8.62 1.76 21.14
C ARG A 110 7.59 2.32 20.14
N LYS A 111 6.57 1.52 19.82
CA LYS A 111 5.50 1.88 18.87
C LYS A 111 4.86 3.25 19.15
N LYS A 112 4.62 3.60 20.43
CA LYS A 112 4.02 4.88 20.82
C LYS A 112 4.82 6.09 20.30
N LEU A 113 6.14 6.04 20.38
CA LEU A 113 7.02 7.11 19.90
C LEU A 113 6.99 7.18 18.37
N MET A 114 6.95 6.05 17.70
CA MET A 114 6.89 5.99 16.23
C MET A 114 5.56 6.49 15.67
N VAL A 115 4.46 6.23 16.37
CA VAL A 115 3.13 6.81 16.02
C VAL A 115 3.16 8.34 16.14
N LEU A 116 3.72 8.86 17.24
CA LEU A 116 3.84 10.31 17.43
C LEU A 116 4.75 10.96 16.39
N ALA A 117 5.90 10.35 16.11
CA ALA A 117 6.83 10.85 15.09
C ALA A 117 6.19 10.83 13.69
N GLY A 118 5.52 9.74 13.32
CA GLY A 118 4.81 9.62 12.05
C GLY A 118 3.64 10.61 11.93
N GLY A 119 2.87 10.79 13.00
CA GLY A 119 1.78 11.78 13.06
C GLY A 119 2.29 13.22 12.92
N PHE A 120 3.35 13.56 13.63
CA PHE A 120 3.98 14.87 13.54
C PHE A 120 4.53 15.13 12.12
N ALA A 121 5.28 14.21 11.55
CA ALA A 121 5.80 14.31 10.20
C ALA A 121 4.67 14.46 9.17
N GLY A 122 3.61 13.64 9.29
CA GLY A 122 2.43 13.74 8.43
C GLY A 122 1.73 15.10 8.52
N THR A 123 1.61 15.67 9.73
CA THR A 123 0.99 16.99 9.94
C THR A 123 1.85 18.11 9.32
N VAL A 124 3.16 18.07 9.51
CA VAL A 124 4.09 19.05 8.91
C VAL A 124 4.05 19.00 7.38
N CYS A 125 4.00 17.79 6.82
CA CYS A 125 3.95 17.60 5.37
C CYS A 125 2.56 17.78 4.75
N ALA A 126 1.50 17.93 5.57
CA ALA A 126 0.12 17.90 5.09
C ALA A 126 -0.18 18.99 4.06
N LEU A 127 0.26 20.21 4.27
CA LEU A 127 0.04 21.33 3.33
C LEU A 127 0.75 21.09 1.99
N TRP A 128 1.99 20.60 2.04
CA TRP A 128 2.73 20.27 0.82
C TRP A 128 2.07 19.12 0.05
N LEU A 129 1.63 18.09 0.75
CA LEU A 129 0.91 16.95 0.16
C LEU A 129 -0.44 17.37 -0.44
N TYR A 130 -1.15 18.30 0.19
CA TYR A 130 -2.40 18.83 -0.33
C TYR A 130 -2.21 19.50 -1.70
N HIS A 131 -1.21 20.36 -1.82
CA HIS A 131 -0.92 21.05 -3.08
C HIS A 131 -0.35 20.13 -4.16
N ASN A 132 0.29 19.03 -3.79
CA ASN A 132 0.90 18.06 -4.72
C ASN A 132 0.16 16.70 -4.73
N PHE A 133 -1.11 16.66 -4.36
CA PHE A 133 -1.86 15.44 -4.11
C PHE A 133 -1.89 14.49 -5.31
N ILE A 134 -2.16 15.01 -6.52
CA ILE A 134 -2.23 14.21 -7.75
C ILE A 134 -0.86 13.59 -8.07
N SER A 135 0.21 14.39 -8.00
CA SER A 135 1.57 13.91 -8.24
C SER A 135 1.98 12.86 -7.21
N TRP A 136 1.57 13.04 -5.95
CA TRP A 136 1.80 12.06 -4.89
C TRP A 136 1.08 10.74 -5.16
N LEU A 137 -0.18 10.77 -5.58
CA LEU A 137 -0.93 9.57 -5.96
C LEU A 137 -0.31 8.84 -7.15
N GLN A 138 0.16 9.58 -8.15
CA GLN A 138 0.88 9.00 -9.29
C GLN A 138 2.17 8.30 -8.84
N PHE A 139 2.95 8.95 -7.99
CA PHE A 139 4.16 8.38 -7.40
C PHE A 139 3.88 7.09 -6.63
N LEU A 140 2.83 7.07 -5.79
CA LEU A 140 2.39 5.86 -5.08
C LEU A 140 1.93 4.76 -6.04
N GLY A 141 1.16 5.13 -7.06
CA GLY A 141 0.67 4.21 -8.08
C GLY A 141 1.76 3.57 -8.94
N ALA A 142 2.91 4.22 -9.05
CA ALA A 142 4.08 3.68 -9.70
C ALA A 142 5.02 2.90 -8.75
N THR A 143 5.04 3.25 -7.47
CA THR A 143 6.00 2.70 -6.50
C THR A 143 5.48 1.46 -5.78
N LEU A 144 4.25 1.51 -5.26
CA LEU A 144 3.71 0.43 -4.43
C LEU A 144 3.50 -0.90 -5.18
N PRO A 145 3.14 -0.93 -6.47
CA PRO A 145 3.04 -2.18 -7.21
C PRO A 145 4.34 -2.97 -7.27
N ALA A 146 5.50 -2.28 -7.30
CA ALA A 146 6.81 -2.93 -7.25
C ALA A 146 7.01 -3.72 -5.95
N ILE A 147 6.61 -3.15 -4.81
CA ILE A 147 6.67 -3.83 -3.52
C ILE A 147 5.71 -5.03 -3.51
N GLY A 148 4.48 -4.82 -3.99
CA GLY A 148 3.46 -5.86 -4.03
C GLY A 148 3.87 -7.09 -4.83
N ILE A 149 4.43 -6.90 -6.03
CA ILE A 149 4.85 -8.02 -6.86
C ILE A 149 6.02 -8.80 -6.24
N ILE A 150 6.97 -8.11 -5.60
CA ILE A 150 8.10 -8.77 -4.92
C ILE A 150 7.61 -9.62 -3.76
N LEU A 151 6.68 -9.13 -2.94
CA LEU A 151 6.09 -9.90 -1.85
C LEU A 151 5.38 -11.16 -2.37
N ILE A 152 4.63 -11.03 -3.45
CA ILE A 152 3.95 -12.16 -4.10
C ILE A 152 4.97 -13.18 -4.60
N LEU A 153 5.98 -12.74 -5.33
CA LEU A 153 7.01 -13.62 -5.88
C LEU A 153 7.82 -14.32 -4.77
N ASP A 154 8.21 -13.59 -3.71
CA ASP A 154 8.95 -14.19 -2.60
C ASP A 154 8.12 -15.25 -1.88
N TYR A 155 6.82 -15.01 -1.69
CA TYR A 155 5.91 -15.98 -1.09
C TYR A 155 5.79 -17.28 -1.91
N PHE A 156 5.60 -17.16 -3.23
CA PHE A 156 5.44 -18.33 -4.09
C PHE A 156 6.76 -19.07 -4.37
N CYS A 157 7.88 -18.34 -4.43
CA CYS A 157 9.18 -18.95 -4.73
C CYS A 157 9.91 -19.48 -3.49
N SER A 158 9.54 -19.06 -2.29
CA SER A 158 10.19 -19.46 -1.05
C SER A 158 9.17 -19.70 0.09
N PRO A 159 8.23 -20.66 -0.09
CA PRO A 159 7.18 -20.92 0.89
C PRO A 159 7.72 -21.37 2.25
N ASP A 160 8.87 -22.04 2.27
CA ASP A 160 9.50 -22.59 3.49
C ASP A 160 9.89 -21.49 4.50
N LYS A 161 10.26 -20.29 4.02
CA LYS A 161 10.56 -19.15 4.90
C LYS A 161 9.37 -18.71 5.76
N TYR A 162 8.15 -18.94 5.27
CA TYR A 162 6.93 -18.51 5.95
C TYR A 162 6.33 -19.61 6.84
N THR A 163 6.80 -20.85 6.69
CA THR A 163 6.33 -22.02 7.45
C THR A 163 7.15 -22.20 8.73
N HIS A 164 8.44 -21.95 8.67
CA HIS A 164 9.33 -21.96 9.82
C HIS A 164 9.53 -20.53 10.31
N SER A 165 9.14 -20.28 11.57
CA SER A 165 9.31 -18.99 12.25
C SER A 165 10.79 -18.73 12.57
N GLU A 166 11.63 -18.75 11.57
CA GLU A 166 13.01 -18.31 11.74
C GLU A 166 13.02 -16.78 11.77
N THR A 167 13.22 -16.26 12.98
CA THR A 167 13.40 -14.83 13.25
C THR A 167 14.78 -14.37 12.75
N GLY A 168 15.00 -14.53 11.46
CA GLY A 168 16.22 -14.08 10.80
C GLY A 168 15.99 -12.73 10.16
N SER A 169 16.55 -11.66 10.71
CA SER A 169 16.59 -10.33 10.13
C SER A 169 17.56 -10.27 8.94
N ASN A 170 17.34 -11.11 7.95
CA ASN A 170 18.15 -11.05 6.74
C ASN A 170 17.53 -10.03 5.78
N LEU A 171 18.14 -8.85 5.74
CA LEU A 171 17.82 -7.84 4.73
C LEU A 171 17.97 -8.46 3.34
N CYS A 172 16.88 -8.56 2.61
CA CYS A 172 16.91 -9.11 1.25
C CYS A 172 17.30 -8.01 0.26
N TRP A 173 18.58 -7.86 -0.01
CA TRP A 173 19.10 -6.87 -0.95
C TRP A 173 18.48 -6.97 -2.35
N ALA A 174 18.13 -8.17 -2.78
CA ALA A 174 17.42 -8.39 -4.04
C ALA A 174 16.04 -7.74 -4.06
N ALA A 175 15.30 -7.82 -2.95
CA ALA A 175 13.99 -7.19 -2.83
C ALA A 175 14.12 -5.66 -2.83
N ILE A 176 15.12 -5.12 -2.14
CA ILE A 176 15.39 -3.67 -2.12
C ILE A 176 15.77 -3.18 -3.52
N ALA A 177 16.72 -3.85 -4.17
CA ALA A 177 17.14 -3.49 -5.53
C ALA A 177 15.97 -3.58 -6.53
N GLY A 178 15.18 -4.65 -6.46
CA GLY A 178 13.99 -4.81 -7.28
C GLY A 178 12.95 -3.71 -7.04
N THR A 179 12.71 -3.35 -5.78
CA THR A 179 11.79 -2.25 -5.44
C THR A 179 12.28 -0.91 -5.99
N VAL A 180 13.56 -0.59 -5.81
CA VAL A 180 14.15 0.68 -6.30
C VAL A 180 14.11 0.74 -7.82
N CYS A 181 14.52 -0.33 -8.51
CA CYS A 181 14.47 -0.38 -9.98
C CYS A 181 13.01 -0.31 -10.48
N GLY A 182 12.09 -0.99 -9.83
CA GLY A 182 10.67 -0.91 -10.16
C GLY A 182 10.10 0.49 -9.97
N MET A 183 10.42 1.14 -8.85
CA MET A 183 10.03 2.52 -8.58
C MET A 183 10.56 3.48 -9.67
N LEU A 184 11.82 3.37 -10.02
CA LEU A 184 12.41 4.20 -11.07
C LEU A 184 11.75 3.92 -12.43
N ALA A 185 11.59 2.66 -12.81
CA ALA A 185 10.95 2.30 -14.06
C ALA A 185 9.49 2.80 -14.13
N GLY A 186 8.74 2.68 -13.04
CA GLY A 186 7.34 3.12 -12.99
C GLY A 186 7.15 4.63 -13.06
N ASN A 187 8.11 5.42 -12.54
CA ASN A 187 8.02 6.88 -12.52
C ASN A 187 8.67 7.55 -13.74
N PHE A 188 9.69 6.93 -14.36
CA PHE A 188 10.44 7.55 -15.46
C PHE A 188 10.10 6.98 -16.84
N LEU A 189 9.53 5.76 -16.93
CA LEU A 189 9.11 5.22 -18.22
C LEU A 189 7.71 5.72 -18.55
N GLU A 190 7.61 6.56 -19.56
CA GLU A 190 6.34 7.13 -20.05
C GLU A 190 5.50 6.15 -20.85
N PHE A 191 5.98 4.93 -21.07
CA PHE A 191 5.29 3.93 -21.88
C PHE A 191 4.25 3.16 -21.07
N GLY A 192 2.98 3.29 -21.43
CA GLY A 192 1.88 2.52 -20.83
C GLY A 192 1.45 3.01 -19.45
N CYS A 193 1.31 2.06 -18.51
CA CYS A 193 0.88 2.33 -17.14
C CYS A 193 2.07 2.20 -16.18
N GLY A 194 2.41 3.26 -15.45
CA GLY A 194 3.54 3.28 -14.52
C GLY A 194 3.52 2.14 -13.51
N GLY A 195 2.35 1.77 -12.99
CA GLY A 195 2.21 0.64 -12.07
C GLY A 195 2.59 -0.71 -12.70
N ILE A 196 2.23 -0.94 -13.95
CA ILE A 196 2.59 -2.17 -14.69
C ILE A 196 4.08 -2.19 -14.98
N ASN A 197 4.64 -1.07 -15.43
CA ASN A 197 6.08 -0.94 -15.69
C ASN A 197 6.89 -1.23 -14.44
N SER A 198 6.46 -0.70 -13.29
CA SER A 198 7.12 -0.94 -12.01
C SER A 198 7.08 -2.40 -11.59
N MET A 199 5.95 -3.08 -11.79
CA MET A 199 5.80 -4.52 -11.48
C MET A 199 6.73 -5.36 -12.35
N ILE A 200 6.77 -5.10 -13.67
CA ILE A 200 7.62 -5.86 -14.60
C ILE A 200 9.10 -5.66 -14.27
N ALA A 201 9.52 -4.42 -14.08
CA ALA A 201 10.91 -4.10 -13.75
C ALA A 201 11.34 -4.71 -12.40
N ALA A 202 10.49 -4.58 -11.38
CA ALA A 202 10.75 -5.16 -10.06
C ALA A 202 10.85 -6.69 -10.11
N ALA A 203 9.94 -7.34 -10.83
CA ALA A 203 9.93 -8.80 -11.02
C ALA A 203 11.18 -9.28 -11.77
N ALA A 204 11.58 -8.59 -12.84
CA ALA A 204 12.77 -8.92 -13.62
C ALA A 204 14.05 -8.83 -12.77
N VAL A 205 14.24 -7.73 -12.04
CA VAL A 205 15.42 -7.56 -11.16
C VAL A 205 15.42 -8.58 -10.03
N TRP A 206 14.26 -8.85 -9.42
CA TRP A 206 14.14 -9.84 -8.37
C TRP A 206 14.47 -11.25 -8.87
N ALA A 207 14.04 -11.62 -10.08
CA ALA A 207 14.30 -12.92 -10.68
C ALA A 207 15.79 -13.12 -11.07
N VAL A 208 16.45 -12.05 -11.53
CA VAL A 208 17.86 -12.09 -11.93
C VAL A 208 18.81 -12.13 -10.72
N CYS A 209 18.46 -11.45 -9.63
CA CYS A 209 19.33 -11.32 -8.46
C CYS A 209 19.66 -12.64 -7.73
N PRO A 210 18.76 -13.63 -7.60
CA PRO A 210 19.10 -14.96 -7.09
C PRO A 210 20.04 -15.77 -8.02
N ALA A 211 19.90 -15.58 -9.33
CA ALA A 211 20.81 -16.21 -10.29
C ALA A 211 22.24 -15.68 -10.11
N LEU A 212 22.39 -14.38 -9.92
CA LEU A 212 23.67 -13.74 -9.57
C LEU A 212 24.21 -14.22 -8.22
N ARG A 213 23.36 -14.46 -7.22
CA ARG A 213 23.79 -15.01 -5.92
C ARG A 213 24.35 -16.44 -6.02
N LYS A 214 23.77 -17.29 -6.86
CA LYS A 214 24.31 -18.64 -7.12
C LYS A 214 25.65 -18.60 -7.82
N VAL A 215 25.87 -17.60 -8.69
CA VAL A 215 27.14 -17.42 -9.41
C VAL A 215 28.23 -16.80 -8.51
N LEU A 216 27.86 -15.90 -7.59
CA LEU A 216 28.79 -15.19 -6.71
C LEU A 216 29.11 -15.90 -5.39
N LYS A 217 28.37 -16.93 -5.00
CA LYS A 217 28.73 -17.90 -3.96
C LYS A 217 28.92 -19.28 -4.60
N PRO A 218 30.13 -19.60 -5.07
CA PRO A 218 30.47 -20.98 -5.30
C PRO A 218 30.32 -21.69 -3.93
N GLU A 219 29.58 -22.80 -3.94
CA GLU A 219 29.39 -23.65 -2.77
C GLU A 219 30.78 -23.96 -2.19
N THR A 220 31.08 -23.37 -1.04
CA THR A 220 32.10 -23.94 -0.17
C THR A 220 31.49 -25.23 0.36
N PHE A 221 31.79 -26.32 -0.31
CA PHE A 221 31.71 -27.66 0.21
C PHE A 221 32.39 -27.67 1.58
N VAL A 222 31.64 -27.63 2.65
CA VAL A 222 32.13 -28.14 3.92
C VAL A 222 31.68 -29.57 4.01
N SER A 223 32.58 -30.41 3.54
CA SER A 223 32.66 -31.81 3.97
C SER A 223 33.02 -31.79 5.46
N ASN A 224 32.16 -32.28 6.31
CA ASN A 224 32.38 -33.22 7.38
C ASN A 224 31.11 -33.36 8.20
#